data_288667345a604a2659fecb1741cc86a2
#
_entry.id   288667345a604a2659fecb1741cc86a2
#
_cell.length_a   1.000
_cell.length_b   1.000
_cell.length_c   1.000
_cell.angle_alpha   90.00
_cell.angle_beta   90.00
_cell.angle_gamma   90.00
#
_symmetry.space_group_name_H-M   'P 1'
#
loop_
_entity.id
_entity.type
_entity.pdbx_description
1 polymer ?
#
loop_
_entity_poly.entity_id
_entity_poly.type
_entity_poly.pdbx_seq_one_letter_code
_entity_poly.pdbx_strand_id
1 'polypeptide(L)'
;MLLLGGLVFLVAVVANSASPTNLTDVGASCTITKFNQVSSVLNSCTNVVVKNLVVDAGQTLKLFLKAGATLTFEGTTTFAYAEWKGPLIWIKGNGITVIGAQGHKLDGRGEKWWDGKGDGGKVKPQFMFIQATGGSVLKNINMYNCPHQCVGISDSDHVTISNWQLDSSAGNPVNGKEVGHNTDGFDLYKSNYILLDGIVVRNQDDCICINGGSHLTFRNLWCYGGHGLSISSGMSMTDYNLNVVSDVHFEHCHVSDSRNGIHIKTIADGGKGKMSGLYFSDIQLSGISTYGINVEQNYRNNGGPSGKPNNNVPIDTLEINGVTGTLNGPWSVKAYILCASGACKNFKWSNINLQGNSRPDSCNFHPSGYNC
;
A
#
# COMPACT_ATOMS: atom_id res chain seq x y z
N MET A 1 -15.04 -70.68 -0.60
CA MET A 1 -14.31 -70.18 -1.76
C MET A 1 -15.22 -69.26 -2.53
N LEU A 2 -15.23 -68.00 -2.14
CA LEU A 2 -16.00 -66.93 -2.80
C LEU A 2 -15.00 -65.80 -3.09
N LEU A 3 -14.81 -65.52 -4.36
CA LEU A 3 -14.01 -64.42 -4.89
C LEU A 3 -14.86 -63.14 -4.85
N LEU A 4 -14.40 -62.14 -4.11
CA LEU A 4 -14.92 -60.77 -4.24
C LEU A 4 -14.04 -60.01 -5.24
N GLY A 5 -14.63 -59.66 -6.38
CA GLY A 5 -14.02 -58.79 -7.37
C GLY A 5 -14.17 -57.32 -6.92
N GLY A 6 -13.04 -56.67 -6.66
CA GLY A 6 -13.04 -55.19 -6.41
C GLY A 6 -13.07 -54.43 -7.70
N LEU A 7 -14.08 -53.62 -7.85
CA LEU A 7 -14.24 -52.64 -8.96
C LEU A 7 -13.42 -51.39 -8.65
N VAL A 8 -12.34 -51.17 -9.39
CA VAL A 8 -11.54 -49.94 -9.32
C VAL A 8 -12.18 -48.88 -10.22
N PHE A 9 -12.77 -47.83 -9.61
CA PHE A 9 -13.21 -46.65 -10.36
C PHE A 9 -12.00 -45.75 -10.63
N LEU A 10 -11.58 -45.69 -11.90
CA LEU A 10 -10.67 -44.64 -12.35
C LEU A 10 -11.45 -43.32 -12.47
N VAL A 11 -11.21 -42.37 -11.59
CA VAL A 11 -11.65 -41.02 -11.75
C VAL A 11 -10.66 -40.32 -12.67
N ALA A 12 -11.08 -40.06 -13.91
CA ALA A 12 -10.33 -39.24 -14.85
C ALA A 12 -10.46 -37.76 -14.41
N VAL A 13 -9.40 -37.20 -13.85
CA VAL A 13 -9.28 -35.76 -13.61
C VAL A 13 -9.05 -35.09 -14.97
N VAL A 14 -10.08 -34.48 -15.53
CA VAL A 14 -9.95 -33.62 -16.71
C VAL A 14 -9.30 -32.31 -16.23
N ALA A 15 -8.00 -32.19 -16.45
CA ALA A 15 -7.32 -30.93 -16.31
C ALA A 15 -7.81 -29.98 -17.42
N ASN A 16 -8.68 -29.05 -17.08
CA ASN A 16 -9.00 -27.92 -17.94
C ASN A 16 -7.75 -27.03 -18.04
N SER A 17 -6.91 -27.27 -19.03
CA SER A 17 -5.89 -26.33 -19.44
C SER A 17 -6.61 -25.12 -20.05
N ALA A 18 -6.75 -24.04 -19.27
CA ALA A 18 -7.10 -22.75 -19.83
C ALA A 18 -6.03 -22.40 -20.86
N SER A 19 -6.40 -22.39 -22.11
CA SER A 19 -5.54 -21.92 -23.20
C SER A 19 -5.06 -20.52 -22.86
N PRO A 20 -3.77 -20.20 -23.07
CA PRO A 20 -3.29 -18.83 -22.93
C PRO A 20 -4.15 -17.96 -23.85
N THR A 21 -4.83 -16.97 -23.28
CA THR A 21 -5.52 -15.95 -24.07
C THR A 21 -4.46 -15.36 -25.01
N ASN A 22 -4.62 -15.59 -26.31
CA ASN A 22 -3.81 -14.96 -27.33
C ASN A 22 -3.90 -13.44 -27.09
N LEU A 23 -2.79 -12.86 -26.58
CA LEU A 23 -2.57 -11.42 -26.68
C LEU A 23 -2.60 -11.13 -28.17
N THR A 24 -3.70 -10.59 -28.66
CA THR A 24 -3.82 -10.12 -30.02
C THR A 24 -2.65 -9.17 -30.27
N ASP A 25 -1.86 -9.47 -31.28
CA ASP A 25 -0.70 -8.68 -31.71
C ASP A 25 -1.16 -7.22 -31.88
N VAL A 26 -0.89 -6.38 -30.87
CA VAL A 26 -1.27 -4.97 -30.91
C VAL A 26 -0.39 -4.35 -31.97
N GLY A 27 -0.95 -4.00 -33.10
CA GLY A 27 -0.22 -3.48 -34.25
C GLY A 27 0.77 -2.38 -33.84
N ALA A 28 1.89 -2.27 -34.52
CA ALA A 28 3.00 -1.37 -34.20
C ALA A 28 2.59 0.10 -33.94
N SER A 29 1.40 0.49 -34.42
CA SER A 29 0.78 1.81 -34.21
C SER A 29 0.29 2.09 -32.77
N CYS A 30 0.02 1.07 -31.96
CA CYS A 30 -0.48 1.21 -30.56
C CYS A 30 0.59 0.93 -29.48
N THR A 31 1.85 0.85 -29.88
CA THR A 31 2.98 0.63 -28.98
C THR A 31 3.78 1.92 -28.77
N ILE A 32 4.00 2.29 -27.51
CA ILE A 32 4.81 3.43 -27.08
C ILE A 32 6.20 2.93 -26.75
N THR A 33 7.19 3.31 -27.55
CA THR A 33 8.61 3.02 -27.35
C THR A 33 9.44 4.29 -27.14
N LYS A 34 8.85 5.46 -27.43
CA LYS A 34 9.46 6.78 -27.24
C LYS A 34 8.46 7.70 -26.53
N PHE A 35 8.97 8.57 -25.64
CA PHE A 35 8.12 9.44 -24.84
C PHE A 35 7.21 10.35 -25.68
N ASN A 36 7.70 10.87 -26.79
CA ASN A 36 6.91 11.74 -27.68
C ASN A 36 5.74 11.05 -28.40
N GLN A 37 5.64 9.72 -28.37
CA GLN A 37 4.52 8.96 -28.94
C GLN A 37 3.32 8.88 -27.99
N VAL A 38 3.47 9.15 -26.71
CA VAL A 38 2.46 8.93 -25.68
C VAL A 38 1.11 9.56 -26.07
N SER A 39 1.11 10.85 -26.38
CA SER A 39 -0.14 11.57 -26.71
C SER A 39 -0.84 11.03 -27.96
N SER A 40 -0.11 10.79 -29.04
CA SER A 40 -0.70 10.31 -30.30
C SER A 40 -1.28 8.90 -30.16
N VAL A 41 -0.56 8.01 -29.48
CA VAL A 41 -1.02 6.62 -29.24
C VAL A 41 -2.25 6.60 -28.36
N LEU A 42 -2.26 7.31 -27.23
CA LEU A 42 -3.42 7.35 -26.34
C LEU A 42 -4.66 7.94 -26.99
N ASN A 43 -4.49 8.90 -27.89
CA ASN A 43 -5.62 9.47 -28.64
C ASN A 43 -6.20 8.51 -29.69
N SER A 44 -5.41 7.60 -30.20
CA SER A 44 -5.82 6.70 -31.31
C SER A 44 -6.26 5.32 -30.83
N CYS A 45 -5.63 4.79 -29.75
CA CYS A 45 -5.74 3.40 -29.36
C CYS A 45 -6.56 3.18 -28.09
N THR A 46 -7.16 2.00 -27.97
CA THR A 46 -7.79 1.49 -26.74
C THR A 46 -7.01 0.30 -26.14
N ASN A 47 -6.17 -0.36 -26.94
CA ASN A 47 -5.23 -1.36 -26.48
C ASN A 47 -3.82 -0.79 -26.65
N VAL A 48 -3.21 -0.37 -25.57
CA VAL A 48 -1.93 0.35 -25.57
C VAL A 48 -0.84 -0.50 -24.95
N VAL A 49 0.32 -0.54 -25.57
CA VAL A 49 1.52 -1.16 -25.01
C VAL A 49 2.58 -0.09 -24.74
N VAL A 50 3.12 -0.04 -23.54
CA VAL A 50 4.34 0.73 -23.19
C VAL A 50 5.50 -0.25 -23.13
N LYS A 51 6.50 -0.08 -24.01
CA LYS A 51 7.57 -1.06 -24.17
C LYS A 51 8.94 -0.42 -24.18
N ASN A 52 9.80 -0.85 -23.24
CA ASN A 52 11.20 -0.41 -23.14
C ASN A 52 11.35 1.12 -23.22
N LEU A 53 10.55 1.84 -22.42
CA LEU A 53 10.46 3.30 -22.50
C LEU A 53 11.44 3.98 -21.53
N VAL A 54 12.13 4.99 -22.01
CA VAL A 54 12.81 5.97 -21.16
C VAL A 54 11.99 7.25 -21.17
N VAL A 55 11.55 7.70 -19.98
CA VAL A 55 10.82 8.95 -19.81
C VAL A 55 11.80 10.08 -19.56
N ASP A 56 11.61 11.21 -20.24
CA ASP A 56 12.47 12.37 -20.15
C ASP A 56 12.49 12.99 -18.75
N ALA A 57 13.60 13.66 -18.41
CA ALA A 57 13.79 14.28 -17.10
C ALA A 57 12.72 15.33 -16.78
N GLY A 58 12.17 15.28 -15.56
CA GLY A 58 11.15 16.22 -15.11
C GLY A 58 9.79 16.05 -15.80
N GLN A 59 9.57 14.95 -16.51
CA GLN A 59 8.32 14.67 -17.19
C GLN A 59 7.51 13.56 -16.51
N THR A 60 6.19 13.73 -16.49
CA THR A 60 5.24 12.68 -16.09
C THR A 60 4.85 11.85 -17.31
N LEU A 61 4.97 10.54 -17.21
CA LEU A 61 4.31 9.62 -18.14
C LEU A 61 2.80 9.61 -17.86
N LYS A 62 2.07 10.51 -18.54
CA LYS A 62 0.61 10.66 -18.40
C LYS A 62 -0.11 9.61 -19.23
N LEU A 63 -0.66 8.61 -18.58
CA LEU A 63 -1.43 7.51 -19.17
C LEU A 63 -2.92 7.73 -18.90
N PHE A 64 -3.49 8.74 -19.55
CA PHE A 64 -4.91 9.07 -19.48
C PHE A 64 -5.66 8.26 -20.53
N LEU A 65 -6.22 7.15 -20.07
CA LEU A 65 -6.80 6.10 -20.93
C LEU A 65 -8.27 6.40 -21.24
N LYS A 66 -8.69 6.02 -22.44
CA LYS A 66 -10.10 5.99 -22.82
C LYS A 66 -10.86 5.03 -21.90
N ALA A 67 -12.15 5.26 -21.73
CA ALA A 67 -13.01 4.33 -20.98
C ALA A 67 -12.92 2.91 -21.57
N GLY A 68 -12.77 1.91 -20.71
CA GLY A 68 -12.64 0.51 -21.09
C GLY A 68 -11.31 0.12 -21.76
N ALA A 69 -10.33 1.04 -21.85
CA ALA A 69 -9.07 0.75 -22.50
C ALA A 69 -8.17 -0.21 -21.67
N THR A 70 -7.33 -0.94 -22.39
CA THR A 70 -6.30 -1.80 -21.82
C THR A 70 -4.92 -1.18 -22.05
N LEU A 71 -4.10 -1.16 -20.98
CA LEU A 71 -2.71 -0.76 -21.00
C LEU A 71 -1.84 -1.95 -20.59
N THR A 72 -0.82 -2.26 -21.36
CA THR A 72 0.18 -3.29 -21.01
C THR A 72 1.56 -2.69 -20.92
N PHE A 73 2.25 -2.92 -19.80
CA PHE A 73 3.68 -2.64 -19.67
C PHE A 73 4.49 -3.85 -20.08
N GLU A 74 5.43 -3.68 -21.01
CA GLU A 74 6.37 -4.69 -21.47
C GLU A 74 7.84 -4.20 -21.35
N GLY A 75 8.73 -5.11 -21.01
CA GLY A 75 10.15 -4.80 -20.84
C GLY A 75 10.38 -3.77 -19.72
N THR A 76 11.34 -2.88 -19.86
CA THR A 76 11.72 -1.95 -18.78
C THR A 76 11.33 -0.50 -19.12
N THR A 77 10.59 0.12 -18.20
CA THR A 77 10.34 1.57 -18.23
C THR A 77 11.18 2.24 -17.15
N THR A 78 11.98 3.24 -17.54
CA THR A 78 12.85 4.01 -16.64
C THR A 78 12.64 5.51 -16.80
N PHE A 79 13.22 6.30 -15.87
CA PHE A 79 13.03 7.74 -15.80
C PHE A 79 14.37 8.46 -15.71
N ALA A 80 14.53 9.51 -16.50
CA ALA A 80 15.69 10.38 -16.41
C ALA A 80 15.61 11.25 -15.15
N TYR A 81 16.78 11.60 -14.59
CA TYR A 81 16.86 12.33 -13.32
C TYR A 81 16.46 13.80 -13.44
N ALA A 82 15.62 14.25 -12.53
CA ALA A 82 15.37 15.66 -12.24
C ALA A 82 14.86 15.79 -10.78
N GLU A 83 15.16 16.88 -10.11
CA GLU A 83 14.62 17.19 -8.78
C GLU A 83 13.27 17.91 -8.91
N TRP A 84 12.18 17.18 -8.69
CA TRP A 84 10.81 17.66 -8.79
C TRP A 84 9.85 16.75 -8.02
N LYS A 85 8.61 17.16 -7.81
CA LYS A 85 7.67 16.40 -6.96
C LYS A 85 7.00 15.20 -7.65
N GLY A 86 7.11 15.07 -8.95
CA GLY A 86 6.44 13.99 -9.69
C GLY A 86 4.96 14.27 -10.00
N PRO A 87 4.16 13.23 -10.23
CA PRO A 87 4.58 11.82 -10.26
C PRO A 87 5.37 11.44 -11.51
N LEU A 88 6.13 10.35 -11.44
CA LEU A 88 6.80 9.81 -12.64
C LEU A 88 5.78 9.19 -13.60
N ILE A 89 4.76 8.48 -13.08
CA ILE A 89 3.65 7.92 -13.84
C ILE A 89 2.34 8.46 -13.28
N TRP A 90 1.42 8.84 -14.17
CA TRP A 90 0.05 9.18 -13.79
C TRP A 90 -0.94 8.40 -14.63
N ILE A 91 -1.65 7.46 -14.00
CA ILE A 91 -2.68 6.64 -14.63
C ILE A 91 -4.06 7.22 -14.30
N LYS A 92 -4.86 7.45 -15.33
CA LYS A 92 -6.23 7.91 -15.17
C LYS A 92 -7.17 7.21 -16.17
N GLY A 93 -8.36 6.79 -15.70
CA GLY A 93 -9.38 6.22 -16.59
C GLY A 93 -10.59 5.66 -15.85
N ASN A 94 -11.58 5.24 -16.64
CA ASN A 94 -12.81 4.63 -16.15
C ASN A 94 -12.97 3.23 -16.77
N GLY A 95 -13.19 2.21 -15.97
CA GLY A 95 -13.31 0.82 -16.42
C GLY A 95 -12.07 0.31 -17.15
N ILE A 96 -10.88 0.84 -16.83
CA ILE A 96 -9.63 0.49 -17.49
C ILE A 96 -9.03 -0.80 -16.96
N THR A 97 -8.24 -1.45 -17.79
CA THR A 97 -7.40 -2.58 -17.38
C THR A 97 -5.93 -2.24 -17.59
N VAL A 98 -5.12 -2.34 -16.52
CA VAL A 98 -3.67 -2.15 -16.59
C VAL A 98 -2.96 -3.44 -16.23
N ILE A 99 -2.03 -3.88 -17.06
CA ILE A 99 -1.37 -5.20 -16.92
C ILE A 99 0.13 -5.03 -17.04
N GLY A 100 0.88 -5.66 -16.17
CA GLY A 100 2.29 -5.93 -16.38
C GLY A 100 2.50 -7.26 -17.09
N ALA A 101 3.13 -7.26 -18.24
CA ALA A 101 3.53 -8.49 -18.93
C ALA A 101 4.64 -9.20 -18.14
N GLN A 102 4.80 -10.49 -18.37
CA GLN A 102 5.87 -11.25 -17.71
C GLN A 102 7.24 -10.62 -17.93
N GLY A 103 8.00 -10.42 -16.86
CA GLY A 103 9.34 -9.85 -16.90
C GLY A 103 9.40 -8.34 -17.10
N HIS A 104 8.28 -7.62 -17.15
CA HIS A 104 8.31 -6.16 -17.19
C HIS A 104 8.88 -5.57 -15.89
N LYS A 105 9.43 -4.38 -15.99
CA LYS A 105 9.95 -3.58 -14.87
C LYS A 105 9.54 -2.13 -15.02
N LEU A 106 8.98 -1.55 -13.96
CA LEU A 106 8.89 -0.10 -13.78
C LEU A 106 9.99 0.27 -12.78
N ASP A 107 11.09 0.87 -13.23
CA ASP A 107 12.24 1.18 -12.38
C ASP A 107 12.35 2.69 -12.16
N GLY A 108 12.00 3.12 -10.96
CA GLY A 108 12.06 4.53 -10.55
C GLY A 108 13.49 5.05 -10.38
N ARG A 109 14.50 4.15 -10.32
CA ARG A 109 15.90 4.50 -10.12
C ARG A 109 16.15 5.37 -8.89
N GLY A 110 15.46 5.05 -7.78
CA GLY A 110 15.46 5.82 -6.54
C GLY A 110 16.85 6.13 -5.99
N GLU A 111 17.83 5.27 -6.28
CA GLU A 111 19.23 5.46 -5.90
C GLU A 111 19.84 6.80 -6.38
N LYS A 112 19.24 7.45 -7.37
CA LYS A 112 19.66 8.77 -7.84
C LYS A 112 19.13 9.91 -6.94
N TRP A 113 18.04 9.69 -6.26
CA TRP A 113 17.39 10.69 -5.40
C TRP A 113 17.62 10.46 -3.91
N TRP A 114 17.81 9.20 -3.47
CA TRP A 114 17.95 8.87 -2.07
C TRP A 114 19.14 9.57 -1.41
N ASP A 115 18.88 10.19 -0.28
CA ASP A 115 19.86 10.92 0.52
C ASP A 115 19.66 10.72 2.04
N GLY A 116 18.76 9.78 2.41
CA GLY A 116 18.42 9.48 3.81
C GLY A 116 17.63 10.57 4.52
N LYS A 117 17.13 11.59 3.80
CA LYS A 117 16.48 12.75 4.42
C LYS A 117 14.99 12.86 4.09
N GLY A 118 14.44 11.95 3.29
CA GLY A 118 13.03 11.97 2.89
C GLY A 118 12.61 13.31 2.32
N ASP A 119 11.54 13.88 2.88
CA ASP A 119 11.02 15.22 2.51
C ASP A 119 12.00 16.36 2.78
N GLY A 120 12.91 16.19 3.72
CA GLY A 120 13.85 17.22 4.13
C GLY A 120 15.12 17.35 3.28
N GLY A 121 15.27 16.54 2.23
CA GLY A 121 16.44 16.51 1.36
C GLY A 121 16.19 17.02 -0.05
N LYS A 122 16.79 16.34 -1.04
CA LYS A 122 16.51 16.58 -2.47
C LYS A 122 15.01 16.45 -2.73
N VAL A 123 14.48 17.25 -3.64
CA VAL A 123 13.10 17.07 -4.09
C VAL A 123 13.00 15.77 -4.90
N LYS A 124 12.19 14.86 -4.43
CA LYS A 124 12.04 13.51 -4.97
C LYS A 124 10.66 13.32 -5.59
N PRO A 125 10.55 12.72 -6.78
CA PRO A 125 9.24 12.47 -7.37
C PRO A 125 8.52 11.31 -6.70
N GLN A 126 7.21 11.47 -6.44
CA GLN A 126 6.33 10.33 -6.24
C GLN A 126 6.41 9.43 -7.48
N PHE A 127 6.39 8.10 -7.30
CA PHE A 127 6.58 7.24 -8.46
C PHE A 127 5.30 7.13 -9.30
N MET A 128 4.19 6.69 -8.73
CA MET A 128 2.94 6.50 -9.48
C MET A 128 1.77 7.18 -8.79
N PHE A 129 0.90 7.79 -9.57
CA PHE A 129 -0.37 8.33 -9.11
C PHE A 129 -1.52 7.72 -9.92
N ILE A 130 -2.54 7.23 -9.23
CA ILE A 130 -3.69 6.54 -9.82
C ILE A 130 -4.97 7.31 -9.50
N GLN A 131 -5.74 7.61 -10.56
CA GLN A 131 -7.11 8.11 -10.52
C GLN A 131 -7.97 7.26 -11.42
N ALA A 132 -8.55 6.20 -10.89
CA ALA A 132 -9.29 5.22 -11.67
C ALA A 132 -10.67 4.97 -11.06
N THR A 133 -11.66 4.71 -11.92
CA THR A 133 -13.05 4.49 -11.51
C THR A 133 -13.69 3.37 -12.30
N GLY A 134 -14.95 3.04 -11.98
CA GLY A 134 -15.80 2.20 -12.83
C GLY A 134 -15.38 0.75 -12.96
N GLY A 135 -14.92 0.13 -11.88
CA GLY A 135 -14.49 -1.27 -11.89
C GLY A 135 -13.13 -1.49 -12.55
N SER A 136 -12.26 -0.47 -12.53
CA SER A 136 -10.92 -0.57 -13.09
C SER A 136 -10.08 -1.65 -12.39
N VAL A 137 -9.27 -2.39 -13.17
CA VAL A 137 -8.42 -3.47 -12.70
C VAL A 137 -6.97 -3.21 -13.09
N LEU A 138 -6.08 -3.17 -12.09
CA LEU A 138 -4.64 -3.02 -12.31
C LEU A 138 -3.92 -4.24 -11.71
N LYS A 139 -3.23 -5.02 -12.54
CA LYS A 139 -2.68 -6.31 -12.09
C LYS A 139 -1.28 -6.63 -12.59
N ASN A 140 -0.59 -7.47 -11.82
CA ASN A 140 0.72 -8.03 -12.17
C ASN A 140 1.80 -6.96 -12.40
N ILE A 141 1.83 -5.87 -11.64
CA ILE A 141 2.82 -4.81 -11.79
C ILE A 141 4.04 -5.05 -10.90
N ASN A 142 5.23 -4.89 -11.47
CA ASN A 142 6.51 -4.93 -10.76
C ASN A 142 7.16 -3.55 -10.79
N MET A 143 7.27 -2.93 -9.62
CA MET A 143 7.88 -1.62 -9.41
C MET A 143 9.18 -1.77 -8.61
N TYR A 144 10.19 -1.01 -9.00
CA TYR A 144 11.50 -1.05 -8.35
C TYR A 144 11.98 0.35 -8.03
N ASN A 145 12.66 0.48 -6.88
CA ASN A 145 13.42 1.66 -6.50
C ASN A 145 12.61 2.95 -6.57
N CYS A 146 11.52 3.02 -5.81
CA CYS A 146 10.70 4.23 -5.70
C CYS A 146 11.56 5.40 -5.18
N PRO A 147 11.63 6.55 -5.88
CA PRO A 147 12.42 7.68 -5.37
C PRO A 147 11.86 8.28 -4.08
N HIS A 148 10.54 8.27 -3.93
CA HIS A 148 9.74 8.68 -2.80
C HIS A 148 8.52 7.75 -2.71
N GLN A 149 7.33 8.19 -2.27
CA GLN A 149 6.15 7.31 -2.22
C GLN A 149 5.96 6.54 -3.53
N CYS A 150 5.69 5.24 -3.42
CA CYS A 150 5.57 4.37 -4.59
C CYS A 150 4.24 4.61 -5.32
N VAL A 151 3.11 4.48 -4.64
CA VAL A 151 1.80 4.56 -5.29
C VAL A 151 0.85 5.42 -4.49
N GLY A 152 0.44 6.55 -5.04
CA GLY A 152 -0.68 7.35 -4.53
C GLY A 152 -1.98 6.99 -5.25
N ILE A 153 -3.05 6.73 -4.52
CA ILE A 153 -4.39 6.47 -5.05
C ILE A 153 -5.30 7.58 -4.52
N SER A 154 -5.86 8.38 -5.41
CA SER A 154 -6.77 9.46 -5.03
C SER A 154 -7.93 9.61 -6.01
N ASP A 155 -9.05 10.14 -5.54
CA ASP A 155 -10.25 10.34 -6.36
C ASP A 155 -10.62 9.08 -7.18
N SER A 156 -10.45 7.91 -6.55
CA SER A 156 -10.65 6.60 -7.16
C SER A 156 -11.83 5.89 -6.54
N ASP A 157 -12.55 5.11 -7.35
CA ASP A 157 -13.77 4.44 -6.93
C ASP A 157 -13.97 3.11 -7.66
N HIS A 158 -14.26 2.05 -6.92
CA HIS A 158 -14.38 0.68 -7.45
C HIS A 158 -13.14 0.26 -8.26
N VAL A 159 -11.99 0.13 -7.58
CA VAL A 159 -10.71 -0.26 -8.18
C VAL A 159 -10.17 -1.51 -7.52
N THR A 160 -9.72 -2.45 -8.33
CA THR A 160 -8.99 -3.64 -7.88
C THR A 160 -7.53 -3.57 -8.32
N ILE A 161 -6.62 -3.68 -7.37
CA ILE A 161 -5.18 -3.81 -7.60
C ILE A 161 -4.74 -5.18 -7.11
N SER A 162 -4.13 -5.99 -7.96
CA SER A 162 -3.78 -7.36 -7.57
C SER A 162 -2.44 -7.85 -8.12
N ASN A 163 -1.77 -8.69 -7.32
CA ASN A 163 -0.51 -9.32 -7.68
C ASN A 163 0.58 -8.31 -8.06
N TRP A 164 0.79 -7.29 -7.23
CA TRP A 164 1.85 -6.31 -7.43
C TRP A 164 3.06 -6.62 -6.57
N GLN A 165 4.23 -6.26 -7.07
CA GLN A 165 5.49 -6.31 -6.36
C GLN A 165 6.14 -4.92 -6.37
N LEU A 166 6.36 -4.34 -5.18
CA LEU A 166 7.08 -3.10 -4.97
C LEU A 166 8.37 -3.42 -4.23
N ASP A 167 9.51 -3.17 -4.83
CA ASP A 167 10.80 -3.48 -4.24
C ASP A 167 11.75 -2.27 -4.26
N SER A 168 11.84 -1.59 -3.13
CA SER A 168 12.79 -0.52 -2.86
C SER A 168 13.87 -0.96 -1.86
N SER A 169 14.12 -2.27 -1.72
CA SER A 169 15.10 -2.81 -0.77
C SER A 169 16.53 -2.32 -1.00
N ALA A 170 16.87 -1.87 -2.22
CA ALA A 170 18.14 -1.19 -2.50
C ALA A 170 18.32 0.12 -1.70
N GLY A 171 17.22 0.69 -1.18
CA GLY A 171 17.21 1.85 -0.29
C GLY A 171 17.37 1.51 1.20
N ASN A 172 17.51 0.24 1.57
CA ASN A 172 17.69 -0.16 2.96
C ASN A 172 18.95 0.48 3.57
N PRO A 173 18.97 0.72 4.90
CA PRO A 173 20.11 1.30 5.57
C PRO A 173 21.41 0.55 5.29
N VAL A 174 22.47 1.28 4.99
CA VAL A 174 23.82 0.74 4.80
C VAL A 174 24.70 1.22 5.94
N ASN A 175 25.31 0.30 6.69
CA ASN A 175 26.13 0.61 7.88
C ASN A 175 25.39 1.51 8.89
N GLY A 176 24.08 1.28 9.08
CA GLY A 176 23.24 2.05 9.99
C GLY A 176 22.87 3.45 9.53
N LYS A 177 23.19 3.82 8.28
CA LYS A 177 22.77 5.08 7.69
C LYS A 177 21.60 4.85 6.75
N GLU A 178 20.55 5.61 6.94
CA GLU A 178 19.39 5.62 6.03
C GLU A 178 19.80 6.06 4.63
N VAL A 179 19.24 5.42 3.63
CA VAL A 179 19.48 5.69 2.19
C VAL A 179 18.15 6.07 1.55
N GLY A 180 17.21 5.12 1.39
CA GLY A 180 15.82 5.41 1.04
C GLY A 180 15.04 5.87 2.26
N HIS A 181 14.06 6.76 2.05
CA HIS A 181 13.19 7.28 3.11
C HIS A 181 11.89 7.78 2.48
N ASN A 182 10.76 7.71 3.20
CA ASN A 182 9.42 8.03 2.70
C ASN A 182 9.07 7.29 1.39
N THR A 183 9.43 6.02 1.35
CA THR A 183 9.14 5.13 0.22
C THR A 183 7.87 4.31 0.50
N ASP A 184 6.83 4.97 0.98
CA ASP A 184 5.54 4.37 1.29
C ASP A 184 5.05 3.50 0.12
N GLY A 185 4.51 2.32 0.42
CA GLY A 185 4.05 1.40 -0.62
C GLY A 185 2.81 1.94 -1.33
N PHE A 186 1.73 2.13 -0.59
CA PHE A 186 0.49 2.69 -1.10
C PHE A 186 -0.08 3.72 -0.15
N ASP A 187 -0.29 4.93 -0.67
CA ASP A 187 -0.99 6.03 -0.01
C ASP A 187 -2.38 6.21 -0.58
N LEU A 188 -3.40 6.12 0.27
CA LEU A 188 -4.80 6.27 -0.16
C LEU A 188 -5.39 7.58 0.36
N TYR A 189 -5.97 8.32 -0.56
CA TYR A 189 -6.66 9.59 -0.28
C TYR A 189 -8.02 9.58 -0.97
N LYS A 190 -9.08 10.07 -0.33
CA LYS A 190 -10.36 10.37 -0.97
C LYS A 190 -10.78 9.30 -2.00
N SER A 191 -10.70 8.04 -1.62
CA SER A 191 -10.98 6.90 -2.51
C SER A 191 -11.92 5.92 -1.82
N ASN A 192 -12.81 5.28 -2.59
CA ASN A 192 -13.79 4.38 -2.04
C ASN A 192 -13.84 3.06 -2.83
N TYR A 193 -14.25 1.99 -2.17
CA TYR A 193 -14.35 0.65 -2.78
C TYR A 193 -13.05 0.22 -3.46
N ILE A 194 -11.95 0.28 -2.71
CA ILE A 194 -10.62 -0.13 -3.19
C ILE A 194 -10.28 -1.50 -2.62
N LEU A 195 -9.87 -2.41 -3.49
CA LEU A 195 -9.32 -3.71 -3.12
C LEU A 195 -7.85 -3.80 -3.54
N LEU A 196 -6.96 -4.05 -2.56
CA LEU A 196 -5.59 -4.48 -2.79
C LEU A 196 -5.45 -5.94 -2.37
N ASP A 197 -5.03 -6.83 -3.29
CA ASP A 197 -4.98 -8.27 -3.06
C ASP A 197 -3.69 -8.90 -3.62
N GLY A 198 -2.98 -9.67 -2.78
CA GLY A 198 -1.76 -10.35 -3.19
C GLY A 198 -0.60 -9.40 -3.51
N ILE A 199 -0.34 -8.46 -2.62
CA ILE A 199 0.67 -7.42 -2.80
C ILE A 199 1.92 -7.73 -1.96
N VAL A 200 3.09 -7.55 -2.54
CA VAL A 200 4.38 -7.63 -1.84
C VAL A 200 5.04 -6.26 -1.86
N VAL A 201 5.40 -5.74 -0.68
CA VAL A 201 6.08 -4.45 -0.52
C VAL A 201 7.37 -4.63 0.27
N ARG A 202 8.47 -4.10 -0.27
CA ARG A 202 9.76 -3.92 0.42
C ARG A 202 10.14 -2.46 0.34
N ASN A 203 10.10 -1.77 1.47
CA ASN A 203 10.24 -0.32 1.51
C ASN A 203 10.88 0.18 2.82
N GLN A 204 10.94 1.51 3.02
CA GLN A 204 11.53 2.15 4.19
C GLN A 204 10.53 3.06 4.93
N ASP A 205 9.22 3.00 4.59
CA ASP A 205 8.16 3.73 5.29
C ASP A 205 6.88 2.87 5.37
N ASP A 206 5.70 3.46 5.51
CA ASP A 206 4.45 2.71 5.63
C ASP A 206 4.25 1.75 4.44
N CYS A 207 3.89 0.50 4.70
CA CYS A 207 3.52 -0.45 3.65
C CYS A 207 2.22 -0.02 2.96
N ILE A 208 1.24 0.32 3.78
CA ILE A 208 -0.01 0.96 3.40
C ILE A 208 -0.17 2.18 4.31
N CYS A 209 -0.58 3.32 3.77
CA CYS A 209 -0.97 4.50 4.52
C CYS A 209 -2.33 5.01 4.04
N ILE A 210 -3.35 4.93 4.88
CA ILE A 210 -4.70 5.39 4.56
C ILE A 210 -4.92 6.75 5.20
N ASN A 211 -5.04 7.79 4.38
CA ASN A 211 -5.26 9.17 4.84
C ASN A 211 -6.74 9.59 4.78
N GLY A 212 -7.53 8.95 3.91
CA GLY A 212 -8.96 9.19 3.78
C GLY A 212 -9.62 8.26 2.76
N GLY A 213 -10.86 7.90 3.01
CA GLY A 213 -11.64 7.02 2.13
C GLY A 213 -12.51 6.03 2.90
N SER A 214 -13.29 5.23 2.17
CA SER A 214 -14.21 4.25 2.74
C SER A 214 -14.31 2.96 1.93
N HIS A 215 -14.76 1.87 2.56
CA HIS A 215 -14.89 0.56 1.93
C HIS A 215 -13.57 0.09 1.30
N LEU A 216 -12.52 0.06 2.12
CA LEU A 216 -11.16 -0.26 1.70
C LEU A 216 -10.79 -1.65 2.21
N THR A 217 -10.38 -2.54 1.32
CA THR A 217 -9.98 -3.91 1.67
C THR A 217 -8.55 -4.19 1.21
N PHE A 218 -7.75 -4.67 2.14
CA PHE A 218 -6.35 -5.03 1.96
C PHE A 218 -6.17 -6.47 2.41
N ARG A 219 -5.86 -7.37 1.50
CA ARG A 219 -5.70 -8.78 1.87
C ARG A 219 -4.52 -9.45 1.18
N ASN A 220 -4.03 -10.49 1.82
CA ASN A 220 -2.88 -11.25 1.31
C ASN A 220 -1.68 -10.32 1.04
N LEU A 221 -1.39 -9.41 1.98
CA LEU A 221 -0.26 -8.50 1.88
C LEU A 221 0.99 -9.09 2.54
N TRP A 222 2.13 -8.81 1.94
CA TRP A 222 3.45 -9.14 2.46
C TRP A 222 4.29 -7.86 2.53
N CYS A 223 4.46 -7.30 3.72
CA CYS A 223 5.18 -6.06 4.00
C CYS A 223 6.53 -6.37 4.65
N TYR A 224 7.61 -5.88 4.07
CA TYR A 224 8.97 -6.09 4.58
C TYR A 224 9.70 -4.77 4.77
N GLY A 225 10.28 -4.58 5.93
CA GLY A 225 10.89 -3.32 6.34
C GLY A 225 9.83 -2.28 6.69
N GLY A 226 10.18 -1.03 6.63
CA GLY A 226 9.25 0.09 6.75
C GLY A 226 8.54 0.24 8.09
N HIS A 227 7.32 0.78 8.03
CA HIS A 227 6.58 1.18 9.23
C HIS A 227 5.26 0.41 9.46
N GLY A 228 4.95 -0.60 8.64
CA GLY A 228 3.79 -1.49 8.81
C GLY A 228 2.51 -1.03 8.14
N LEU A 229 1.36 -1.49 8.67
CA LEU A 229 0.03 -1.19 8.16
C LEU A 229 -0.50 0.06 8.86
N SER A 230 -0.56 1.19 8.15
CA SER A 230 -0.88 2.48 8.74
C SER A 230 -2.23 3.03 8.30
N ILE A 231 -2.96 3.60 9.27
CA ILE A 231 -4.12 4.47 9.04
C ILE A 231 -3.78 5.81 9.68
N SER A 232 -3.75 6.88 8.87
CA SER A 232 -3.36 8.23 9.29
C SER A 232 -4.44 9.22 8.90
N SER A 233 -4.99 9.98 9.83
CA SER A 233 -6.01 10.97 9.50
C SER A 233 -5.84 12.27 10.27
N GLY A 234 -6.39 13.36 9.70
CA GLY A 234 -6.27 14.71 10.23
C GLY A 234 -5.34 15.60 9.42
N MET A 235 -4.87 15.20 8.25
CA MET A 235 -3.94 16.00 7.43
C MET A 235 -4.56 17.30 6.89
N SER A 236 -5.83 17.27 6.51
CA SER A 236 -6.51 18.46 5.99
C SER A 236 -6.97 19.38 7.13
N MET A 237 -6.51 20.62 7.12
CA MET A 237 -6.92 21.64 8.09
C MET A 237 -8.30 22.26 7.78
N THR A 238 -8.75 22.15 6.55
CA THR A 238 -9.91 22.90 6.03
C THR A 238 -11.06 22.04 5.55
N ASP A 239 -10.81 20.80 5.16
CA ASP A 239 -11.83 19.87 4.65
C ASP A 239 -11.95 18.64 5.53
N TYR A 240 -13.03 18.57 6.29
CA TYR A 240 -13.35 17.43 7.15
C TYR A 240 -13.42 16.10 6.38
N ASN A 241 -13.99 16.11 5.18
CA ASN A 241 -14.21 14.89 4.40
C ASN A 241 -12.89 14.22 3.95
N LEU A 242 -11.83 14.99 3.80
CA LEU A 242 -10.50 14.47 3.50
C LEU A 242 -9.87 13.74 4.70
N ASN A 243 -10.42 13.95 5.89
CA ASN A 243 -9.98 13.30 7.13
C ASN A 243 -10.98 12.23 7.61
N VAL A 244 -11.84 11.73 6.74
CA VAL A 244 -12.74 10.62 7.06
C VAL A 244 -12.17 9.32 6.55
N VAL A 245 -12.00 8.36 7.46
CA VAL A 245 -11.63 6.98 7.14
C VAL A 245 -12.68 6.06 7.74
N SER A 246 -13.30 5.20 6.91
CA SER A 246 -14.33 4.30 7.42
C SER A 246 -14.39 2.99 6.64
N ASP A 247 -14.81 1.95 7.34
CA ASP A 247 -15.00 0.61 6.77
C ASP A 247 -13.73 0.10 6.08
N VAL A 248 -12.69 -0.14 6.89
CA VAL A 248 -11.36 -0.57 6.45
C VAL A 248 -11.08 -1.96 6.97
N HIS A 249 -10.71 -2.86 6.07
CA HIS A 249 -10.40 -4.25 6.37
C HIS A 249 -8.99 -4.61 5.97
N PHE A 250 -8.21 -5.13 6.92
CA PHE A 250 -6.94 -5.81 6.69
C PHE A 250 -7.10 -7.29 7.04
N GLU A 251 -6.83 -8.17 6.08
CA GLU A 251 -7.07 -9.60 6.20
C GLU A 251 -5.87 -10.41 5.70
N HIS A 252 -5.44 -11.40 6.47
CA HIS A 252 -4.36 -12.30 6.07
C HIS A 252 -3.08 -11.56 5.64
N CYS A 253 -2.61 -10.61 6.48
CA CYS A 253 -1.45 -9.79 6.17
C CYS A 253 -0.22 -10.23 6.97
N HIS A 254 0.96 -10.16 6.35
CA HIS A 254 2.25 -10.45 6.96
C HIS A 254 3.09 -9.18 6.99
N VAL A 255 3.61 -8.82 8.17
CA VAL A 255 4.51 -7.68 8.36
C VAL A 255 5.79 -8.16 9.01
N SER A 256 6.93 -7.98 8.34
CA SER A 256 8.23 -8.47 8.80
C SER A 256 9.28 -7.37 8.83
N ASP A 257 10.15 -7.42 9.83
CA ASP A 257 11.30 -6.52 9.99
C ASP A 257 10.93 -5.03 9.91
N SER A 258 9.76 -4.70 10.43
CA SER A 258 9.14 -3.38 10.37
C SER A 258 9.22 -2.67 11.72
N ARG A 259 9.08 -1.34 11.69
CA ARG A 259 8.98 -0.54 12.90
C ARG A 259 7.70 -0.86 13.68
N ASN A 260 6.57 -0.92 13.00
CA ASN A 260 5.28 -1.27 13.59
C ASN A 260 4.63 -2.43 12.83
N GLY A 261 3.76 -3.16 13.49
CA GLY A 261 2.83 -4.09 12.84
C GLY A 261 1.60 -3.35 12.32
N ILE A 262 0.75 -2.89 13.23
CA ILE A 262 -0.43 -2.05 12.98
C ILE A 262 -0.17 -0.66 13.56
N HIS A 263 -0.44 0.41 12.79
CA HIS A 263 -0.22 1.77 13.22
C HIS A 263 -1.42 2.67 12.88
N ILE A 264 -2.21 3.03 13.89
CA ILE A 264 -3.35 3.95 13.77
C ILE A 264 -2.95 5.26 14.41
N LYS A 265 -2.84 6.32 13.61
CA LYS A 265 -2.31 7.62 14.02
C LYS A 265 -3.22 8.76 13.61
N THR A 266 -3.46 9.71 14.51
CA THR A 266 -4.15 10.97 14.18
C THR A 266 -3.24 12.16 14.39
N ILE A 267 -3.33 13.14 13.47
CA ILE A 267 -2.44 14.29 13.45
C ILE A 267 -2.77 15.24 14.60
N ALA A 268 -1.83 15.47 15.48
CA ALA A 268 -2.03 16.23 16.71
C ALA A 268 -2.35 17.72 16.48
N ASP A 269 -1.73 18.29 15.49
CA ASP A 269 -1.92 19.69 15.05
C ASP A 269 -2.71 19.78 13.75
N GLY A 270 -3.46 18.71 13.42
CA GLY A 270 -4.25 18.58 12.22
C GLY A 270 -5.70 19.02 12.35
N GLY A 271 -6.45 18.87 11.25
CA GLY A 271 -7.86 19.21 11.17
C GLY A 271 -8.79 18.16 11.77
N LYS A 272 -10.07 18.48 11.78
CA LYS A 272 -11.12 17.58 12.26
C LYS A 272 -11.43 16.50 11.23
N GLY A 273 -11.76 15.31 11.73
CA GLY A 273 -12.12 14.16 10.92
C GLY A 273 -12.79 13.07 11.74
N LYS A 274 -12.78 11.86 11.23
CA LYS A 274 -13.31 10.67 11.92
C LYS A 274 -12.67 9.40 11.36
N MET A 275 -12.35 8.47 12.23
CA MET A 275 -12.08 7.08 11.87
C MET A 275 -13.20 6.19 12.43
N SER A 276 -13.71 5.23 11.63
CA SER A 276 -14.75 4.30 12.12
C SER A 276 -14.79 3.00 11.34
N GLY A 277 -15.05 1.89 12.05
CA GLY A 277 -15.12 0.58 11.42
C GLY A 277 -13.76 0.16 10.85
N LEU A 278 -12.78 -0.04 11.72
CA LEU A 278 -11.45 -0.49 11.37
C LEU A 278 -11.30 -1.94 11.81
N TYR A 279 -11.04 -2.85 10.88
CA TYR A 279 -11.04 -4.28 11.10
C TYR A 279 -9.71 -4.89 10.67
N PHE A 280 -9.06 -5.61 11.59
CA PHE A 280 -7.83 -6.35 11.33
C PHE A 280 -8.05 -7.82 11.71
N SER A 281 -7.84 -8.72 10.78
CA SER A 281 -7.98 -10.16 10.99
C SER A 281 -6.82 -10.96 10.42
N ASP A 282 -6.32 -11.90 11.20
CA ASP A 282 -5.21 -12.79 10.82
C ASP A 282 -3.97 -12.02 10.34
N ILE A 283 -3.40 -11.22 11.24
CA ILE A 283 -2.19 -10.44 11.00
C ILE A 283 -1.00 -11.16 11.62
N GLN A 284 -0.02 -11.51 10.83
CA GLN A 284 1.21 -12.16 11.27
C GLN A 284 2.37 -11.17 11.29
N LEU A 285 3.01 -11.05 12.44
CA LEU A 285 4.10 -10.13 12.69
C LEU A 285 5.42 -10.88 12.92
N SER A 286 6.51 -10.44 12.33
CA SER A 286 7.83 -11.02 12.54
C SER A 286 8.89 -9.94 12.70
N GLY A 287 9.60 -9.95 13.82
CA GLY A 287 10.72 -9.04 14.02
C GLY A 287 10.33 -7.56 14.11
N ILE A 288 9.18 -7.23 14.69
CA ILE A 288 8.73 -5.84 14.85
C ILE A 288 9.59 -5.12 15.90
N SER A 289 10.15 -3.96 15.51
CA SER A 289 11.15 -3.29 16.33
C SER A 289 10.59 -2.33 17.38
N THR A 290 9.37 -1.81 17.21
CA THR A 290 8.80 -0.82 18.15
C THR A 290 7.44 -1.22 18.67
N TYR A 291 6.40 -1.23 17.87
CA TYR A 291 5.05 -1.51 18.33
C TYR A 291 4.41 -2.65 17.54
N GLY A 292 3.91 -3.67 18.22
CA GLY A 292 3.03 -4.66 17.61
C GLY A 292 1.75 -4.02 17.10
N ILE A 293 1.04 -3.35 18.00
CA ILE A 293 -0.16 -2.56 17.72
C ILE A 293 0.01 -1.18 18.35
N ASN A 294 -0.04 -0.13 17.54
CA ASN A 294 0.05 1.26 17.96
C ASN A 294 -1.23 2.03 17.60
N VAL A 295 -1.84 2.68 18.60
CA VAL A 295 -2.93 3.65 18.41
C VAL A 295 -2.55 4.93 19.10
N GLU A 296 -2.31 6.00 18.36
CA GLU A 296 -1.86 7.26 18.94
C GLU A 296 -2.57 8.49 18.34
N GLN A 297 -3.07 9.35 19.22
CA GLN A 297 -3.73 10.61 18.83
C GLN A 297 -2.88 11.86 19.11
N ASN A 298 -1.57 11.70 19.17
CA ASN A 298 -0.59 12.79 19.35
C ASN A 298 0.50 12.79 18.27
N TYR A 299 0.27 12.11 17.16
CA TYR A 299 1.23 11.99 16.08
C TYR A 299 1.48 13.33 15.38
N ARG A 300 2.71 13.59 14.99
CA ARG A 300 3.11 14.69 14.11
C ARG A 300 3.87 14.13 12.93
N ASN A 301 3.50 14.56 11.73
CA ASN A 301 4.13 14.08 10.51
C ASN A 301 5.62 14.51 10.40
N ASN A 302 5.95 15.67 10.96
CA ASN A 302 7.32 16.18 11.01
C ASN A 302 7.70 16.46 12.47
N GLY A 303 8.46 15.56 13.07
CA GLY A 303 8.92 15.69 14.44
C GLY A 303 8.37 14.61 15.38
N GLY A 304 8.76 14.67 16.65
CA GLY A 304 8.26 13.75 17.68
C GLY A 304 6.79 13.99 18.03
N PRO A 305 6.16 13.05 18.74
CA PRO A 305 4.76 13.19 19.19
C PRO A 305 4.58 14.47 20.03
N SER A 306 3.38 15.04 20.01
CA SER A 306 3.06 16.30 20.71
C SER A 306 3.04 16.21 22.23
N GLY A 307 3.17 15.01 22.79
CA GLY A 307 3.05 14.73 24.23
C GLY A 307 1.60 14.56 24.71
N LYS A 308 0.65 15.26 24.17
CA LYS A 308 -0.77 15.16 24.54
C LYS A 308 -1.63 14.77 23.35
N PRO A 309 -2.49 13.74 23.49
CA PRO A 309 -3.44 13.39 22.46
C PRO A 309 -4.56 14.45 22.37
N ASN A 310 -5.16 14.60 21.18
CA ASN A 310 -6.31 15.45 20.94
C ASN A 310 -7.50 14.66 20.36
N ASN A 311 -8.68 15.24 20.41
CA ASN A 311 -9.94 14.65 19.92
C ASN A 311 -10.38 15.26 18.59
N ASN A 312 -9.46 15.70 17.75
CA ASN A 312 -9.80 16.24 16.42
C ASN A 312 -10.31 15.15 15.48
N VAL A 313 -9.76 13.94 15.61
CA VAL A 313 -10.18 12.76 14.84
C VAL A 313 -10.52 11.63 15.82
N PRO A 314 -11.77 11.51 16.28
CA PRO A 314 -12.19 10.40 17.11
C PRO A 314 -12.14 9.09 16.34
N ILE A 315 -11.83 7.99 17.06
CA ILE A 315 -11.74 6.63 16.54
C ILE A 315 -12.86 5.80 17.14
N ASP A 316 -13.78 5.33 16.30
CA ASP A 316 -14.94 4.53 16.71
C ASP A 316 -14.94 3.18 16.00
N THR A 317 -15.07 2.11 16.77
CA THR A 317 -15.03 0.73 16.28
C THR A 317 -13.66 0.34 15.68
N LEU A 318 -12.80 -0.19 16.54
CA LEU A 318 -11.55 -0.84 16.16
C LEU A 318 -11.61 -2.31 16.61
N GLU A 319 -11.81 -3.20 15.67
CA GLU A 319 -11.82 -4.64 15.93
C GLU A 319 -10.52 -5.27 15.42
N ILE A 320 -9.82 -5.96 16.32
CA ILE A 320 -8.60 -6.69 16.00
C ILE A 320 -8.78 -8.14 16.44
N ASN A 321 -8.71 -9.05 15.50
CA ASN A 321 -8.87 -10.48 15.77
C ASN A 321 -7.74 -11.30 15.10
N GLY A 322 -6.88 -11.89 15.93
CA GLY A 322 -5.79 -12.73 15.43
C GLY A 322 -4.58 -11.92 15.00
N VAL A 323 -3.84 -11.36 15.96
CA VAL A 323 -2.50 -10.82 15.72
C VAL A 323 -1.49 -11.68 16.44
N THR A 324 -0.62 -12.34 15.68
CA THR A 324 0.37 -13.29 16.21
C THR A 324 1.77 -12.96 15.75
N GLY A 325 2.78 -13.37 16.50
CA GLY A 325 4.17 -13.25 16.06
C GLY A 325 5.13 -12.65 17.07
N THR A 326 6.18 -11.99 16.57
CA THR A 326 7.34 -11.60 17.37
C THR A 326 7.74 -10.13 17.23
N LEU A 327 8.23 -9.59 18.36
CA LEU A 327 8.91 -8.32 18.44
C LEU A 327 10.38 -8.54 18.83
N ASN A 328 11.31 -7.70 18.40
CA ASN A 328 12.74 -7.87 18.67
C ASN A 328 13.51 -6.58 19.00
N GLY A 329 12.84 -5.45 19.09
CA GLY A 329 13.50 -4.16 19.37
C GLY A 329 13.76 -3.93 20.87
N PRO A 330 14.77 -3.11 21.23
CA PRO A 330 15.12 -2.80 22.63
C PRO A 330 14.07 -1.96 23.35
N TRP A 331 13.12 -1.40 22.62
CA TRP A 331 12.02 -0.59 23.13
C TRP A 331 10.65 -1.13 22.74
N SER A 332 10.60 -2.38 22.25
CA SER A 332 9.41 -2.97 21.68
C SER A 332 8.29 -3.21 22.71
N VAL A 333 7.06 -2.92 22.30
CA VAL A 333 5.84 -3.00 23.09
C VAL A 333 4.79 -3.75 22.27
N LYS A 334 4.04 -4.67 22.86
CA LYS A 334 2.97 -5.39 22.14
C LYS A 334 1.84 -4.46 21.75
N ALA A 335 1.35 -3.66 22.71
CA ALA A 335 0.27 -2.71 22.52
C ALA A 335 0.61 -1.35 23.14
N TYR A 336 0.48 -0.29 22.34
CA TYR A 336 0.53 1.09 22.78
C TYR A 336 -0.76 1.78 22.37
N ILE A 337 -1.50 2.33 23.35
CA ILE A 337 -2.75 3.07 23.09
C ILE A 337 -2.69 4.40 23.81
N LEU A 338 -2.73 5.49 23.07
CA LEU A 338 -2.81 6.85 23.59
C LEU A 338 -3.99 7.58 22.96
N CYS A 339 -5.11 7.55 23.64
CA CYS A 339 -6.36 8.20 23.24
C CYS A 339 -6.59 9.50 24.02
N ALA A 340 -7.14 10.52 23.36
CA ALA A 340 -7.69 11.68 24.04
C ALA A 340 -8.98 11.30 24.78
N SER A 341 -9.33 12.06 25.81
CA SER A 341 -10.54 11.80 26.61
C SER A 341 -11.79 11.73 25.72
N GLY A 342 -12.49 10.59 25.77
CA GLY A 342 -13.71 10.34 25.00
C GLY A 342 -13.55 10.14 23.49
N ALA A 343 -12.31 10.13 22.97
CA ALA A 343 -12.04 10.04 21.56
C ALA A 343 -12.01 8.62 21.00
N CYS A 344 -11.70 7.63 21.82
CA CYS A 344 -11.69 6.22 21.42
C CYS A 344 -12.92 5.51 21.96
N LYS A 345 -13.60 4.73 21.11
CA LYS A 345 -14.81 3.98 21.49
C LYS A 345 -14.87 2.63 20.78
N ASN A 346 -15.52 1.66 21.39
CA ASN A 346 -15.87 0.37 20.79
C ASN A 346 -14.65 -0.40 20.25
N PHE A 347 -13.53 -0.41 21.01
CA PHE A 347 -12.39 -1.25 20.67
C PHE A 347 -12.64 -2.67 21.20
N LYS A 348 -12.51 -3.65 20.32
CA LYS A 348 -12.69 -5.07 20.63
C LYS A 348 -11.55 -5.87 20.06
N TRP A 349 -10.68 -6.40 20.94
CA TRP A 349 -9.50 -7.15 20.56
C TRP A 349 -9.58 -8.59 21.06
N SER A 350 -9.19 -9.52 20.22
CA SER A 350 -9.17 -10.95 20.55
C SER A 350 -8.02 -11.67 19.85
N ASN A 351 -7.59 -12.79 20.42
CA ASN A 351 -6.57 -13.65 19.84
C ASN A 351 -5.24 -12.90 19.54
N ILE A 352 -4.81 -12.03 20.45
CA ILE A 352 -3.55 -11.32 20.38
C ILE A 352 -2.46 -12.15 21.06
N ASN A 353 -1.54 -12.70 20.28
CA ASN A 353 -0.43 -13.52 20.79
C ASN A 353 0.90 -13.02 20.24
N LEU A 354 1.45 -11.98 20.84
CA LEU A 354 2.73 -11.38 20.52
C LEU A 354 3.77 -11.69 21.59
N GLN A 355 5.01 -11.96 21.18
CA GLN A 355 6.11 -12.32 22.05
C GLN A 355 7.36 -11.49 21.75
N GLY A 356 8.35 -11.51 22.65
CA GLY A 356 9.64 -10.87 22.45
C GLY A 356 9.65 -9.34 22.71
N ASN A 357 8.58 -8.81 23.30
CA ASN A 357 8.58 -7.40 23.74
C ASN A 357 9.60 -7.16 24.86
N SER A 358 10.27 -6.00 24.83
CA SER A 358 11.25 -5.58 25.85
C SER A 358 10.64 -4.70 26.93
N ARG A 359 9.43 -4.17 26.71
CA ARG A 359 8.70 -3.31 27.64
C ARG A 359 7.26 -3.77 27.80
N PRO A 360 6.63 -3.47 28.95
CA PRO A 360 5.20 -3.73 29.15
C PRO A 360 4.35 -2.90 28.20
N ASP A 361 3.12 -3.33 28.03
CA ASP A 361 2.09 -2.58 27.30
C ASP A 361 1.82 -1.23 27.96
N SER A 362 1.41 -0.24 27.19
CA SER A 362 1.14 1.12 27.65
C SER A 362 -0.17 1.63 27.05
N CYS A 363 -1.25 1.59 27.81
CA CYS A 363 -2.59 1.94 27.34
C CYS A 363 -3.27 2.88 28.32
N ASN A 364 -3.79 4.00 27.82
CA ASN A 364 -4.69 4.87 28.58
C ASN A 364 -6.18 4.66 28.21
N PHE A 365 -6.43 3.76 27.27
CA PHE A 365 -7.76 3.24 26.91
C PHE A 365 -7.65 1.71 26.79
N HIS A 366 -8.63 1.00 27.33
CA HIS A 366 -8.58 -0.47 27.40
C HIS A 366 -9.62 -1.08 26.44
N PRO A 367 -9.16 -1.81 25.40
CA PRO A 367 -10.05 -2.56 24.52
C PRO A 367 -10.77 -3.67 25.28
N SER A 368 -12.00 -4.00 24.91
CA SER A 368 -12.63 -5.22 25.40
C SER A 368 -11.93 -6.46 24.83
N GLY A 369 -11.69 -7.47 25.66
CA GLY A 369 -11.06 -8.72 25.25
C GLY A 369 -9.53 -8.74 25.22
N TYR A 370 -8.87 -7.64 25.56
CA TYR A 370 -7.43 -7.55 25.72
C TYR A 370 -7.05 -6.81 27.02
N ASN A 371 -6.19 -7.42 27.80
CA ASN A 371 -5.71 -6.83 29.03
C ASN A 371 -4.39 -6.09 28.79
N CYS A 372 -4.47 -4.80 28.74
CA CYS A 372 -3.33 -3.89 28.56
C CYS A 372 -2.92 -3.23 29.87
#